data_8de63cf67699553d2634822705aa8768
#
_entry.id   8de63cf67699553d2634822705aa8768
#
_cell.length_a   1.000
_cell.length_b   1.000
_cell.length_c   1.000
_cell.angle_alpha   90.00
_cell.angle_beta   90.00
_cell.angle_gamma   90.00
#
_symmetry.space_group_name_H-M   'P 1'
#
loop_
_entity.id
_entity.type
_entity.pdbx_description
1 polymer ?
#
loop_
_entity_poly.entity_id
_entity_poly.type
_entity_poly.pdbx_seq_one_letter_code
_entity_poly.pdbx_strand_id
1 'polypeptide(L)'
;REIQEGILKDVREQLKKVQEQQELEPERDETVEKSRVSLAQAGITAIPFYRTVEFAKDLEESACARLEAQMQMTGMLDALVVTPEDFVKIKADHPEFLDAVLQTDGPGNSHFSGLTVSDDLPQELRTPVLEILSNIYEEEGKTQGICFGADGSFRQGILAGKADKQAAEYVGYLARKRRKEQKIRELQEQIESISRTIEEWNTGIAQLQGRMDRLQVEYQEIPDFSEIQIALSEKRELERILETLENEYLKQQDQEHRLSEQKNRQYQEVLKACKMLPYSRTVAAYEEACGAAEEYGRIWQSARQELLLYTRVRFCHT
;
A
#
# COMPACT_ATOMS: atom_id res chain seq x y z
N ARG A 1 -5.53 -6.01 -8.51
CA ARG A 1 -6.06 -7.01 -9.41
C ARG A 1 -7.59 -6.95 -9.42
N GLU A 2 -8.28 -7.19 -8.30
CA GLU A 2 -9.76 -7.18 -8.20
C GLU A 2 -10.39 -5.88 -8.72
N ILE A 3 -9.80 -4.73 -8.41
CA ILE A 3 -10.26 -3.43 -8.93
C ILE A 3 -10.21 -3.38 -10.47
N GLN A 4 -9.13 -3.86 -11.07
CA GLN A 4 -8.98 -3.86 -12.54
C GLN A 4 -9.92 -4.89 -13.22
N GLU A 5 -10.13 -6.03 -12.57
CA GLU A 5 -11.13 -7.01 -13.03
C GLU A 5 -12.55 -6.43 -12.97
N GLY A 6 -12.87 -5.61 -11.95
CA GLY A 6 -14.11 -4.84 -11.87
C GLY A 6 -14.26 -3.84 -13.02
N ILE A 7 -13.25 -3.01 -13.25
CA ILE A 7 -13.24 -2.04 -14.36
C ILE A 7 -13.37 -2.74 -15.70
N LEU A 8 -12.68 -3.88 -15.90
CA LEU A 8 -12.78 -4.65 -17.12
C LEU A 8 -14.21 -5.15 -17.39
N LYS A 9 -14.90 -5.59 -16.33
CA LYS A 9 -16.29 -6.01 -16.42
C LYS A 9 -17.19 -4.84 -16.83
N ASP A 10 -17.04 -3.69 -16.20
CA ASP A 10 -17.84 -2.48 -16.48
C ASP A 10 -17.64 -2.01 -17.94
N VAL A 11 -16.38 -1.98 -18.42
CA VAL A 11 -16.09 -1.60 -19.82
C VAL A 11 -16.69 -2.61 -20.81
N ARG A 12 -16.66 -3.91 -20.48
CA ARG A 12 -17.31 -4.94 -21.33
C ARG A 12 -18.83 -4.78 -21.36
N GLU A 13 -19.46 -4.45 -20.26
CA GLU A 13 -20.89 -4.17 -20.21
C GLU A 13 -21.25 -2.92 -21.03
N GLN A 14 -20.42 -1.86 -20.95
CA GLN A 14 -20.57 -0.68 -21.80
C GLN A 14 -20.43 -1.02 -23.29
N LEU A 15 -19.40 -1.80 -23.66
CA LEU A 15 -19.23 -2.25 -25.04
C LEU A 15 -20.47 -3.00 -25.55
N LYS A 16 -20.99 -3.91 -24.74
CA LYS A 16 -22.20 -4.66 -25.08
C LYS A 16 -23.39 -3.74 -25.27
N LYS A 17 -23.62 -2.78 -24.38
CA LYS A 17 -24.72 -1.79 -24.52
C LYS A 17 -24.59 -0.99 -25.80
N VAL A 18 -23.37 -0.49 -26.13
CA VAL A 18 -23.15 0.26 -27.37
C VAL A 18 -23.33 -0.59 -28.60
N GLN A 19 -22.98 -1.87 -28.55
CA GLN A 19 -23.22 -2.81 -29.70
C GLN A 19 -24.70 -3.11 -29.94
N GLU A 20 -25.47 -3.27 -28.86
CA GLU A 20 -26.91 -3.56 -28.92
C GLU A 20 -27.74 -2.36 -29.35
N GLN A 21 -27.30 -1.12 -29.07
CA GLN A 21 -27.96 0.09 -29.57
C GLN A 21 -27.91 0.13 -31.11
N GLN A 22 -28.99 0.54 -31.77
CA GLN A 22 -28.98 0.77 -33.20
C GLN A 22 -28.08 1.94 -33.58
N GLU A 23 -28.17 3.01 -32.81
CA GLU A 23 -27.37 4.25 -32.95
C GLU A 23 -26.82 4.73 -31.59
N LEU A 24 -25.73 5.45 -31.60
CA LEU A 24 -25.22 6.06 -30.38
C LEU A 24 -26.08 7.26 -30.00
N GLU A 25 -26.51 7.30 -28.77
CA GLU A 25 -27.25 8.40 -28.17
C GLU A 25 -26.39 9.21 -27.21
N PRO A 26 -26.69 10.51 -26.99
CA PRO A 26 -26.05 11.27 -25.92
C PRO A 26 -26.24 10.58 -24.57
N GLU A 27 -25.22 10.70 -23.70
CA GLU A 27 -25.32 10.20 -22.31
C GLU A 27 -26.34 11.05 -21.55
N ARG A 28 -27.26 10.41 -20.84
CA ARG A 28 -28.32 11.03 -20.05
C ARG A 28 -28.32 10.49 -18.64
N ASP A 29 -28.82 11.32 -17.72
CA ASP A 29 -29.10 10.86 -16.37
C ASP A 29 -30.24 9.83 -16.37
N GLU A 30 -30.19 8.89 -15.43
CA GLU A 30 -31.21 7.83 -15.29
C GLU A 30 -32.62 8.39 -15.09
N THR A 31 -32.75 9.55 -14.46
CA THR A 31 -34.01 10.25 -14.24
C THR A 31 -34.64 10.74 -15.55
N VAL A 32 -33.82 11.29 -16.44
CA VAL A 32 -34.25 11.74 -17.78
C VAL A 32 -34.67 10.53 -18.61
N GLU A 33 -33.90 9.45 -18.56
CA GLU A 33 -34.22 8.21 -19.28
C GLU A 33 -35.56 7.62 -18.82
N LYS A 34 -35.78 7.56 -17.50
CA LYS A 34 -37.07 7.14 -16.94
C LYS A 34 -38.25 8.03 -17.39
N SER A 35 -38.03 9.34 -17.45
CA SER A 35 -39.04 10.28 -17.95
C SER A 35 -39.43 9.99 -19.42
N ARG A 36 -38.42 9.75 -20.27
CA ARG A 36 -38.66 9.41 -21.71
C ARG A 36 -39.40 8.08 -21.88
N VAL A 37 -39.01 7.07 -21.07
CA VAL A 37 -39.72 5.78 -21.07
C VAL A 37 -41.19 5.96 -20.65
N SER A 38 -41.46 6.79 -19.64
CA SER A 38 -42.84 7.09 -19.20
C SER A 38 -43.68 7.74 -20.29
N LEU A 39 -43.10 8.73 -21.03
CA LEU A 39 -43.79 9.34 -22.18
C LEU A 39 -44.11 8.34 -23.28
N ALA A 40 -43.16 7.46 -23.61
CA ALA A 40 -43.34 6.42 -24.61
C ALA A 40 -44.47 5.45 -24.19
N GLN A 41 -44.54 5.07 -22.90
CA GLN A 41 -45.62 4.24 -22.34
C GLN A 41 -47.00 4.93 -22.40
N ALA A 42 -47.01 6.27 -22.24
CA ALA A 42 -48.23 7.07 -22.38
C ALA A 42 -48.67 7.28 -23.86
N GLY A 43 -47.90 6.77 -24.82
CA GLY A 43 -48.18 6.92 -26.25
C GLY A 43 -47.89 8.32 -26.81
N ILE A 44 -47.05 9.11 -26.11
CA ILE A 44 -46.66 10.44 -26.56
C ILE A 44 -45.42 10.30 -27.47
N THR A 45 -45.54 10.84 -28.70
CA THR A 45 -44.45 10.87 -29.67
C THR A 45 -43.51 12.01 -29.34
N ALA A 46 -42.38 11.68 -28.67
CA ALA A 46 -41.34 12.64 -28.30
C ALA A 46 -40.01 12.18 -28.92
N ILE A 47 -39.44 13.01 -29.81
CA ILE A 47 -38.17 12.70 -30.50
C ILE A 47 -37.12 13.75 -30.16
N PRO A 48 -35.90 13.34 -29.77
CA PRO A 48 -34.80 14.27 -29.52
C PRO A 48 -34.48 15.10 -30.78
N PHE A 49 -34.18 16.38 -30.63
CA PHE A 49 -33.99 17.33 -31.73
C PHE A 49 -32.90 16.85 -32.71
N TYR A 50 -31.78 16.30 -32.26
CA TYR A 50 -30.72 15.78 -33.15
C TYR A 50 -31.16 14.69 -34.11
N ARG A 51 -32.28 13.99 -33.83
CA ARG A 51 -32.87 13.00 -34.70
C ARG A 51 -33.86 13.60 -35.70
N THR A 52 -34.38 14.79 -35.41
CA THR A 52 -35.40 15.45 -36.25
C THR A 52 -34.81 16.25 -37.39
N VAL A 53 -33.50 16.48 -37.35
CA VAL A 53 -32.78 17.33 -38.31
C VAL A 53 -31.53 16.64 -38.88
N GLU A 54 -31.13 17.13 -40.06
CA GLU A 54 -29.85 16.81 -40.71
C GLU A 54 -29.10 18.09 -41.06
N PHE A 55 -27.77 18.00 -41.16
CA PHE A 55 -26.99 19.12 -41.66
C PHE A 55 -27.28 19.39 -43.12
N ALA A 56 -27.28 20.66 -43.49
CA ALA A 56 -27.38 21.05 -44.91
C ALA A 56 -26.19 20.44 -45.69
N LYS A 57 -26.49 20.01 -46.94
CA LYS A 57 -25.53 19.27 -47.77
C LYS A 57 -24.25 20.08 -48.12
N ASP A 58 -24.38 21.41 -48.11
CA ASP A 58 -23.31 22.33 -48.49
C ASP A 58 -22.46 22.80 -47.28
N LEU A 59 -22.75 22.29 -46.06
CA LEU A 59 -22.05 22.69 -44.85
C LEU A 59 -20.73 21.90 -44.71
N GLU A 60 -19.66 22.59 -44.45
CA GLU A 60 -18.33 21.98 -44.18
C GLU A 60 -18.37 21.17 -42.86
N GLU A 61 -17.60 20.08 -42.79
CA GLU A 61 -17.54 19.18 -41.62
C GLU A 61 -17.17 19.94 -40.31
N SER A 62 -16.27 20.94 -40.43
CA SER A 62 -15.91 21.82 -39.30
C SER A 62 -17.06 22.71 -38.84
N ALA A 63 -17.89 23.18 -39.76
CA ALA A 63 -19.10 23.97 -39.44
C ALA A 63 -20.21 23.09 -38.84
N CYS A 64 -20.38 21.86 -39.33
CA CYS A 64 -21.26 20.86 -38.73
C CYS A 64 -20.88 20.57 -37.28
N ALA A 65 -19.59 20.38 -37.00
CA ALA A 65 -19.07 20.12 -35.66
C ALA A 65 -19.32 21.33 -34.73
N ARG A 66 -19.05 22.55 -35.17
CA ARG A 66 -19.32 23.77 -34.39
C ARG A 66 -20.80 23.95 -34.11
N LEU A 67 -21.67 23.77 -35.10
CA LEU A 67 -23.10 23.90 -34.95
C LEU A 67 -23.65 22.86 -33.94
N GLU A 68 -23.18 21.63 -34.00
CA GLU A 68 -23.57 20.62 -33.03
C GLU A 68 -23.07 20.96 -31.62
N ALA A 69 -21.85 21.49 -31.48
CA ALA A 69 -21.34 21.96 -30.20
C ALA A 69 -22.18 23.11 -29.59
N GLN A 70 -22.62 24.05 -30.44
CA GLN A 70 -23.52 25.15 -30.03
C GLN A 70 -24.88 24.59 -29.55
N MET A 71 -25.48 23.64 -30.29
CA MET A 71 -26.72 22.96 -29.89
C MET A 71 -26.54 22.18 -28.59
N GLN A 72 -25.38 21.58 -28.36
CA GLN A 72 -25.09 20.85 -27.13
C GLN A 72 -24.95 21.81 -25.95
N MET A 73 -24.24 22.91 -26.10
CA MET A 73 -24.05 23.91 -25.04
C MET A 73 -25.35 24.65 -24.64
N THR A 74 -26.28 24.83 -25.57
CA THR A 74 -27.61 25.41 -25.30
C THR A 74 -28.62 24.39 -24.76
N GLY A 75 -28.25 23.10 -24.68
CA GLY A 75 -29.16 22.03 -24.31
C GLY A 75 -30.19 21.66 -25.41
N MET A 76 -30.14 22.31 -26.56
CA MET A 76 -31.08 22.09 -27.66
C MET A 76 -30.89 20.73 -28.32
N LEU A 77 -29.65 20.22 -28.37
CA LEU A 77 -29.28 19.01 -29.11
C LEU A 77 -30.18 17.82 -28.74
N ASP A 78 -30.30 17.55 -27.47
CA ASP A 78 -31.03 16.37 -26.93
C ASP A 78 -32.41 16.71 -26.37
N ALA A 79 -32.86 17.97 -26.45
CA ALA A 79 -34.19 18.38 -26.03
C ALA A 79 -35.26 17.75 -26.93
N LEU A 80 -36.37 17.39 -26.33
CA LEU A 80 -37.47 16.70 -27.03
C LEU A 80 -38.28 17.65 -27.91
N VAL A 81 -38.64 17.18 -29.09
CA VAL A 81 -39.65 17.78 -29.95
C VAL A 81 -40.94 16.97 -29.83
N VAL A 82 -41.99 17.66 -29.51
CA VAL A 82 -43.34 17.08 -29.35
C VAL A 82 -44.37 17.93 -30.11
N THR A 83 -45.56 17.42 -30.31
CA THR A 83 -46.67 18.25 -30.81
C THR A 83 -47.16 19.24 -29.73
N PRO A 84 -47.76 20.38 -30.10
CA PRO A 84 -48.34 21.31 -29.12
C PRO A 84 -49.37 20.63 -28.20
N GLU A 85 -50.17 19.70 -28.73
CA GLU A 85 -51.17 18.95 -27.99
C GLU A 85 -50.54 18.02 -26.96
N ASP A 86 -49.46 17.33 -27.33
CA ASP A 86 -48.73 16.44 -26.43
C ASP A 86 -47.96 17.20 -25.36
N PHE A 87 -47.45 18.41 -25.65
CA PHE A 87 -46.87 19.25 -24.66
C PHE A 87 -47.84 19.65 -23.55
N VAL A 88 -49.10 19.97 -23.92
CA VAL A 88 -50.15 20.28 -22.93
C VAL A 88 -50.43 19.02 -22.07
N LYS A 89 -50.48 17.83 -22.66
CA LYS A 89 -50.64 16.55 -21.93
C LYS A 89 -49.47 16.32 -20.96
N ILE A 90 -48.21 16.49 -21.43
CA ILE A 90 -47.02 16.32 -20.57
C ILE A 90 -47.13 17.19 -19.33
N LYS A 91 -47.51 18.47 -19.50
CA LYS A 91 -47.68 19.39 -18.37
C LYS A 91 -48.81 19.04 -17.41
N ALA A 92 -49.91 18.47 -17.95
CA ALA A 92 -51.09 18.16 -17.16
C ALA A 92 -50.96 16.79 -16.45
N ASP A 93 -50.50 15.77 -17.18
CA ASP A 93 -50.61 14.39 -16.77
C ASP A 93 -49.27 13.79 -16.25
N HIS A 94 -48.14 14.47 -16.52
CA HIS A 94 -46.79 14.02 -16.12
C HIS A 94 -46.02 15.06 -15.31
N PRO A 95 -46.47 15.41 -14.10
CA PRO A 95 -45.80 16.43 -13.24
C PRO A 95 -44.40 16.00 -12.81
N GLU A 96 -44.10 14.68 -12.85
CA GLU A 96 -42.77 14.08 -12.55
C GLU A 96 -41.80 14.15 -13.73
N PHE A 97 -42.23 14.66 -14.89
CA PHE A 97 -41.37 14.74 -16.08
C PHE A 97 -40.15 15.65 -15.86
N LEU A 98 -38.96 15.10 -16.02
CA LEU A 98 -37.67 15.78 -15.78
C LEU A 98 -36.83 15.71 -17.08
N ASP A 99 -37.19 16.50 -18.07
CA ASP A 99 -36.42 16.65 -19.32
C ASP A 99 -36.78 18.01 -19.98
N ALA A 100 -35.98 18.38 -20.99
CA ALA A 100 -36.21 19.58 -21.77
C ALA A 100 -37.08 19.32 -22.97
N VAL A 101 -38.04 20.19 -23.23
CA VAL A 101 -38.88 20.17 -24.44
C VAL A 101 -38.70 21.48 -25.18
N LEU A 102 -38.45 21.45 -26.46
CA LEU A 102 -38.39 22.63 -27.31
C LEU A 102 -39.78 23.17 -27.58
N GLN A 103 -40.01 24.44 -27.24
CA GLN A 103 -41.26 25.14 -27.43
C GLN A 103 -41.02 26.45 -28.14
N THR A 104 -41.93 26.81 -29.02
CA THR A 104 -41.94 28.11 -29.72
C THR A 104 -43.29 28.81 -29.52
N ASP A 105 -43.27 30.11 -29.52
CA ASP A 105 -44.50 30.94 -29.46
C ASP A 105 -45.13 31.09 -30.86
N GLY A 106 -44.70 30.29 -31.81
CA GLY A 106 -45.10 30.31 -33.20
C GLY A 106 -43.91 30.40 -34.19
N PRO A 107 -44.19 30.47 -35.48
CA PRO A 107 -43.12 30.52 -36.48
C PRO A 107 -42.32 31.83 -36.36
N GLY A 108 -41.02 31.70 -36.32
CA GLY A 108 -40.06 32.80 -36.41
C GLY A 108 -39.93 33.29 -37.86
N ASN A 109 -39.10 34.31 -38.07
CA ASN A 109 -38.82 34.86 -39.38
C ASN A 109 -37.40 34.62 -39.87
N SER A 110 -36.71 33.63 -39.26
CA SER A 110 -35.40 33.19 -39.68
C SER A 110 -35.48 32.17 -40.81
N HIS A 111 -34.45 32.17 -41.66
CA HIS A 111 -34.20 31.14 -42.66
C HIS A 111 -32.83 30.48 -42.31
N PHE A 112 -32.75 29.76 -41.22
CA PHE A 112 -31.53 29.13 -40.80
C PHE A 112 -31.10 28.05 -41.85
N SER A 113 -29.97 28.25 -42.45
CA SER A 113 -29.50 27.44 -43.58
C SER A 113 -28.69 26.21 -43.16
N GLY A 114 -28.25 26.12 -41.91
CA GLY A 114 -27.35 25.05 -41.45
C GLY A 114 -28.00 23.71 -41.19
N LEU A 115 -29.34 23.66 -41.04
CA LEU A 115 -30.09 22.43 -40.72
C LEU A 115 -31.30 22.26 -41.67
N THR A 116 -31.58 21.00 -41.98
CA THR A 116 -32.78 20.58 -42.74
C THR A 116 -33.58 19.56 -41.94
N VAL A 117 -34.88 19.48 -42.21
CA VAL A 117 -35.72 18.46 -41.54
C VAL A 117 -35.36 17.09 -42.07
N SER A 118 -35.20 16.11 -41.17
CA SER A 118 -34.93 14.71 -41.55
C SER A 118 -36.07 14.10 -42.37
N ASP A 119 -35.70 13.34 -43.40
CA ASP A 119 -36.70 12.68 -44.27
C ASP A 119 -37.52 11.62 -43.53
N ASP A 120 -36.95 10.96 -42.54
CA ASP A 120 -37.57 9.89 -41.74
C ASP A 120 -38.48 10.40 -40.61
N LEU A 121 -38.68 11.74 -40.50
CA LEU A 121 -39.45 12.34 -39.42
C LEU A 121 -40.95 12.08 -39.59
N PRO A 122 -41.68 11.67 -38.51
CA PRO A 122 -43.17 11.57 -38.53
C PRO A 122 -43.80 12.88 -38.96
N GLN A 123 -44.86 12.76 -39.80
CA GLN A 123 -45.52 13.91 -40.43
C GLN A 123 -46.03 14.93 -39.40
N GLU A 124 -46.49 14.47 -38.21
CA GLU A 124 -47.02 15.28 -37.11
C GLU A 124 -45.96 16.21 -36.47
N LEU A 125 -44.69 15.81 -36.49
CA LEU A 125 -43.59 16.60 -35.93
C LEU A 125 -42.92 17.54 -36.95
N ARG A 126 -43.21 17.44 -38.24
CA ARG A 126 -42.61 18.30 -39.27
C ARG A 126 -42.88 19.78 -39.03
N THR A 127 -44.13 20.15 -38.71
CA THR A 127 -44.50 21.55 -38.43
C THR A 127 -43.79 22.08 -37.18
N PRO A 128 -43.80 21.40 -36.02
CA PRO A 128 -43.02 21.80 -34.86
C PRO A 128 -41.55 22.00 -35.16
N VAL A 129 -40.92 21.10 -35.90
CA VAL A 129 -39.46 21.22 -36.23
C VAL A 129 -39.22 22.44 -37.15
N LEU A 130 -40.05 22.67 -38.16
CA LEU A 130 -39.94 23.87 -39.02
C LEU A 130 -40.11 25.17 -38.22
N GLU A 131 -41.05 25.22 -37.27
CA GLU A 131 -41.19 26.36 -36.39
C GLU A 131 -39.96 26.56 -35.51
N ILE A 132 -39.38 25.49 -34.94
CA ILE A 132 -38.13 25.57 -34.18
C ILE A 132 -37.02 26.13 -35.07
N LEU A 133 -36.81 25.57 -36.28
CA LEU A 133 -35.74 26.04 -37.20
C LEU A 133 -35.93 27.52 -37.57
N SER A 134 -37.17 28.00 -37.74
CA SER A 134 -37.45 29.40 -38.04
C SER A 134 -37.18 30.35 -36.89
N ASN A 135 -36.93 29.82 -35.69
CA ASN A 135 -36.56 30.57 -34.48
C ASN A 135 -35.06 30.49 -34.16
N ILE A 136 -34.24 29.86 -35.05
CA ILE A 136 -32.78 29.86 -34.99
C ILE A 136 -32.24 30.96 -35.92
N TYR A 137 -31.39 31.82 -35.39
CA TYR A 137 -30.84 32.99 -36.10
C TYR A 137 -29.31 32.86 -36.27
N GLU A 138 -28.76 33.40 -37.36
CA GLU A 138 -27.32 33.41 -37.64
C GLU A 138 -26.65 34.70 -37.14
N GLU A 139 -27.38 35.77 -36.90
CA GLU A 139 -26.84 37.05 -36.46
C GLU A 139 -27.22 37.43 -35.04
N GLU A 140 -26.27 38.01 -34.29
CA GLU A 140 -26.51 38.63 -33.01
C GLU A 140 -27.37 39.88 -33.14
N GLY A 141 -28.46 39.99 -32.43
CA GLY A 141 -29.26 41.20 -32.37
C GLY A 141 -30.76 40.97 -32.19
N LYS A 142 -31.24 39.77 -32.32
CA LYS A 142 -32.64 39.43 -32.05
C LYS A 142 -32.84 38.91 -30.64
N THR A 143 -33.79 39.45 -29.92
CA THR A 143 -34.06 39.15 -28.52
C THR A 143 -34.93 37.92 -28.32
N GLN A 144 -35.48 37.36 -29.37
CA GLN A 144 -36.32 36.16 -29.35
C GLN A 144 -35.68 35.06 -30.16
N GLY A 145 -35.62 33.83 -29.62
CA GLY A 145 -35.02 32.68 -30.24
C GLY A 145 -33.57 32.40 -29.83
N ILE A 146 -32.95 31.46 -30.56
CA ILE A 146 -31.54 31.04 -30.36
C ILE A 146 -30.71 31.58 -31.51
N CYS A 147 -29.50 32.09 -31.20
CA CYS A 147 -28.57 32.58 -32.20
C CYS A 147 -27.35 31.65 -32.26
N PHE A 148 -26.95 31.20 -33.46
CA PHE A 148 -25.76 30.40 -33.72
C PHE A 148 -24.87 31.11 -34.75
N GLY A 149 -23.75 31.63 -34.30
CA GLY A 149 -22.78 32.29 -35.18
C GLY A 149 -21.87 31.29 -35.90
N ALA A 150 -21.45 31.64 -37.11
CA ALA A 150 -20.55 30.82 -37.94
C ALA A 150 -19.18 30.56 -37.25
N ASP A 151 -18.76 31.45 -36.35
CA ASP A 151 -17.52 31.33 -35.58
C ASP A 151 -17.61 30.44 -34.35
N GLY A 152 -18.79 29.80 -34.09
CA GLY A 152 -19.10 28.99 -32.92
C GLY A 152 -19.72 29.76 -31.75
N SER A 153 -19.96 31.07 -31.86
CA SER A 153 -20.67 31.87 -30.87
C SER A 153 -22.13 31.46 -30.81
N PHE A 154 -22.71 31.46 -29.61
CA PHE A 154 -24.11 31.17 -29.40
C PHE A 154 -24.73 32.14 -28.38
N ARG A 155 -26.04 32.36 -28.51
CA ARG A 155 -26.82 33.12 -27.56
C ARG A 155 -28.24 32.56 -27.41
N GLN A 156 -28.67 32.37 -26.17
CA GLN A 156 -30.03 31.94 -25.83
C GLN A 156 -30.52 32.79 -24.63
N GLY A 157 -31.33 33.76 -24.87
CA GLY A 157 -31.74 34.70 -23.83
C GLY A 157 -30.54 35.43 -23.19
N ILE A 158 -30.32 35.17 -21.90
CA ILE A 158 -29.17 35.72 -21.14
C ILE A 158 -27.89 34.83 -21.24
N LEU A 159 -28.01 33.61 -21.74
CA LEU A 159 -26.89 32.72 -21.93
C LEU A 159 -26.18 33.03 -23.26
N ALA A 160 -24.89 33.30 -23.20
CA ALA A 160 -24.06 33.51 -24.39
C ALA A 160 -22.69 32.88 -24.18
N GLY A 161 -22.08 32.38 -25.26
CA GLY A 161 -20.79 31.73 -25.20
C GLY A 161 -20.27 31.39 -26.56
N LYS A 162 -19.23 30.56 -26.59
CA LYS A 162 -18.62 29.99 -27.80
C LYS A 162 -18.40 28.50 -27.59
N ALA A 163 -18.73 27.69 -28.59
CA ALA A 163 -18.56 26.25 -28.59
C ALA A 163 -17.86 25.80 -29.86
N ASP A 164 -17.00 24.81 -29.73
CA ASP A 164 -16.31 24.14 -30.83
C ASP A 164 -16.03 22.70 -30.44
N LYS A 165 -16.00 21.80 -31.43
CA LYS A 165 -15.56 20.42 -31.27
C LYS A 165 -14.96 19.89 -32.58
N GLN A 166 -14.26 18.75 -32.49
CA GLN A 166 -13.50 18.21 -33.60
C GLN A 166 -14.36 17.60 -34.71
N ALA A 167 -15.47 16.98 -34.36
CA ALA A 167 -16.36 16.30 -35.30
C ALA A 167 -17.81 16.28 -34.79
N ALA A 168 -18.78 16.28 -35.68
CA ALA A 168 -20.17 16.06 -35.36
C ALA A 168 -20.41 14.57 -35.04
N GLU A 169 -21.20 14.29 -34.01
CA GLU A 169 -21.39 12.96 -33.45
C GLU A 169 -22.82 12.46 -33.51
N TYR A 170 -23.81 13.35 -33.41
CA TYR A 170 -25.21 13.00 -33.19
C TYR A 170 -26.15 13.43 -34.31
N VAL A 171 -25.92 14.56 -34.94
CA VAL A 171 -26.76 15.05 -36.02
C VAL A 171 -26.44 14.33 -37.33
N GLY A 172 -27.46 13.69 -37.93
CA GLY A 172 -27.32 12.91 -39.14
C GLY A 172 -26.95 11.43 -38.93
N TYR A 173 -27.58 10.53 -39.69
CA TYR A 173 -27.40 9.08 -39.55
C TYR A 173 -25.92 8.64 -39.68
N LEU A 174 -25.22 9.18 -40.68
CA LEU A 174 -23.81 8.80 -40.91
C LEU A 174 -22.87 9.22 -39.77
N ALA A 175 -23.12 10.39 -39.17
CA ALA A 175 -22.34 10.86 -38.02
C ALA A 175 -22.51 9.93 -36.83
N ARG A 176 -23.76 9.57 -36.49
CA ARG A 176 -24.07 8.64 -35.40
C ARG A 176 -23.43 7.26 -35.62
N LYS A 177 -23.45 6.75 -36.86
CA LYS A 177 -22.84 5.46 -37.21
C LYS A 177 -21.32 5.52 -37.04
N ARG A 178 -20.66 6.56 -37.55
CA ARG A 178 -19.20 6.75 -37.39
C ARG A 178 -18.82 6.83 -35.92
N ARG A 179 -19.58 7.59 -35.13
CA ARG A 179 -19.33 7.75 -33.70
C ARG A 179 -19.50 6.42 -32.94
N LYS A 180 -20.53 5.64 -33.27
CA LYS A 180 -20.75 4.29 -32.72
C LYS A 180 -19.53 3.39 -33.01
N GLU A 181 -19.07 3.35 -34.25
CA GLU A 181 -17.91 2.55 -34.63
C GLU A 181 -16.62 3.01 -33.93
N GLN A 182 -16.47 4.32 -33.77
CA GLN A 182 -15.34 4.88 -33.02
C GLN A 182 -15.40 4.51 -31.54
N LYS A 183 -16.57 4.65 -30.90
CA LYS A 183 -16.75 4.30 -29.49
C LYS A 183 -16.50 2.81 -29.23
N ILE A 184 -16.94 1.94 -30.14
CA ILE A 184 -16.63 0.51 -30.08
C ILE A 184 -15.12 0.26 -30.11
N ARG A 185 -14.38 0.94 -31.01
CA ARG A 185 -12.92 0.81 -31.08
C ARG A 185 -12.25 1.30 -29.79
N GLU A 186 -12.63 2.48 -29.29
CA GLU A 186 -12.11 3.04 -28.05
C GLU A 186 -12.30 2.07 -26.86
N LEU A 187 -13.50 1.48 -26.74
CA LEU A 187 -13.78 0.51 -25.66
C LEU A 187 -13.01 -0.81 -25.85
N GLN A 188 -12.83 -1.27 -27.10
CA GLN A 188 -12.01 -2.45 -27.38
C GLN A 188 -10.53 -2.24 -27.04
N GLU A 189 -9.96 -1.07 -27.39
CA GLU A 189 -8.59 -0.69 -27.02
C GLU A 189 -8.42 -0.61 -25.48
N GLN A 190 -9.41 -0.07 -24.78
CA GLN A 190 -9.41 -0.04 -23.31
C GLN A 190 -9.43 -1.46 -22.71
N ILE A 191 -10.29 -2.34 -23.23
CA ILE A 191 -10.37 -3.75 -22.82
C ILE A 191 -9.02 -4.45 -23.02
N GLU A 192 -8.39 -4.24 -24.18
CA GLU A 192 -7.10 -4.85 -24.49
C GLU A 192 -5.98 -4.34 -23.56
N SER A 193 -5.95 -3.03 -23.31
CA SER A 193 -4.99 -2.41 -22.40
C SER A 193 -5.13 -2.93 -20.96
N ILE A 194 -6.35 -2.95 -20.44
CA ILE A 194 -6.63 -3.46 -19.09
C ILE A 194 -6.31 -4.96 -18.99
N SER A 195 -6.69 -5.74 -20.01
CA SER A 195 -6.43 -7.18 -20.04
C SER A 195 -4.93 -7.48 -20.04
N ARG A 196 -4.12 -6.72 -20.79
CA ARG A 196 -2.66 -6.83 -20.81
C ARG A 196 -2.06 -6.54 -19.42
N THR A 197 -2.53 -5.48 -18.77
CA THR A 197 -2.09 -5.13 -17.41
C THR A 197 -2.41 -6.24 -16.41
N ILE A 198 -3.59 -6.85 -16.49
CA ILE A 198 -3.99 -7.97 -15.61
C ILE A 198 -3.09 -9.18 -15.87
N GLU A 199 -2.75 -9.47 -17.12
CA GLU A 199 -1.89 -10.59 -17.50
C GLU A 199 -0.45 -10.40 -16.99
N GLU A 200 0.10 -9.20 -17.10
CA GLU A 200 1.40 -8.82 -16.52
C GLU A 200 1.42 -9.03 -15.01
N TRP A 201 0.38 -8.59 -14.31
CA TRP A 201 0.28 -8.80 -12.87
C TRP A 201 0.13 -10.27 -12.48
N ASN A 202 -0.66 -11.05 -13.22
CA ASN A 202 -0.80 -12.48 -12.98
C ASN A 202 0.53 -13.21 -13.17
N THR A 203 1.29 -12.83 -14.18
CA THR A 203 2.64 -13.37 -14.41
C THR A 203 3.59 -13.03 -13.24
N GLY A 204 3.56 -11.77 -12.77
CA GLY A 204 4.33 -11.33 -11.61
C GLY A 204 3.95 -12.08 -10.33
N ILE A 205 2.65 -12.26 -10.08
CA ILE A 205 2.15 -13.03 -8.92
C ILE A 205 2.63 -14.48 -8.98
N ALA A 206 2.54 -15.13 -10.13
CA ALA A 206 3.00 -16.51 -10.30
C ALA A 206 4.51 -16.65 -10.05
N GLN A 207 5.32 -15.67 -10.51
CA GLN A 207 6.75 -15.64 -10.24
C GLN A 207 7.06 -15.47 -8.74
N LEU A 208 6.33 -14.57 -8.06
CA LEU A 208 6.49 -14.34 -6.62
C LEU A 208 6.07 -15.56 -5.81
N GLN A 209 4.97 -16.21 -6.17
CA GLN A 209 4.53 -17.46 -5.55
C GLN A 209 5.58 -18.56 -5.69
N GLY A 210 6.09 -18.79 -6.90
CA GLY A 210 7.15 -19.77 -7.13
C GLY A 210 8.47 -19.44 -6.39
N ARG A 211 8.74 -18.16 -6.11
CA ARG A 211 9.86 -17.76 -5.26
C ARG A 211 9.58 -18.03 -3.78
N MET A 212 8.38 -17.75 -3.32
CA MET A 212 7.96 -18.06 -1.95
C MET A 212 8.04 -19.56 -1.67
N ASP A 213 7.55 -20.40 -2.58
CA ASP A 213 7.59 -21.86 -2.44
C ASP A 213 9.03 -22.36 -2.32
N ARG A 214 9.94 -21.83 -3.15
CA ARG A 214 11.38 -22.16 -3.06
C ARG A 214 11.98 -21.73 -1.72
N LEU A 215 11.72 -20.51 -1.27
CA LEU A 215 12.19 -20.02 0.02
C LEU A 215 11.63 -20.85 1.19
N GLN A 216 10.41 -21.35 1.08
CA GLN A 216 9.82 -22.21 2.11
C GLN A 216 10.52 -23.57 2.18
N VAL A 217 10.87 -24.14 1.04
CA VAL A 217 11.68 -25.39 0.99
C VAL A 217 13.07 -25.14 1.57
N GLU A 218 13.77 -24.09 1.12
CA GLU A 218 15.10 -23.72 1.65
C GLU A 218 15.06 -23.47 3.16
N TYR A 219 14.01 -22.84 3.66
CA TYR A 219 13.83 -22.62 5.11
C TYR A 219 13.66 -23.93 5.89
N GLN A 220 12.94 -24.91 5.32
CA GLN A 220 12.78 -26.24 5.93
C GLN A 220 14.07 -27.07 5.90
N GLU A 221 14.94 -26.83 4.93
CA GLU A 221 16.23 -27.50 4.79
C GLU A 221 17.34 -26.88 5.66
N ILE A 222 17.10 -25.73 6.31
CA ILE A 222 18.08 -25.14 7.24
C ILE A 222 18.30 -26.10 8.39
N PRO A 223 19.56 -26.59 8.60
CA PRO A 223 19.86 -27.47 9.72
C PRO A 223 19.55 -26.84 11.06
N ASP A 224 19.05 -27.65 11.99
CA ASP A 224 18.88 -27.21 13.37
C ASP A 224 20.27 -27.11 14.05
N PHE A 225 20.69 -25.89 14.35
CA PHE A 225 21.95 -25.59 15.03
C PHE A 225 21.86 -25.58 16.56
N SER A 226 20.71 -25.96 17.14
CA SER A 226 20.49 -25.92 18.59
C SER A 226 21.48 -26.77 19.36
N GLU A 227 21.76 -28.00 18.91
CA GLU A 227 22.75 -28.90 19.51
C GLU A 227 24.17 -28.32 19.45
N ILE A 228 24.54 -27.72 18.33
CA ILE A 228 25.86 -27.06 18.18
C ILE A 228 25.99 -25.86 19.12
N GLN A 229 24.92 -25.06 19.28
CA GLN A 229 24.91 -23.94 20.22
C GLN A 229 25.06 -24.41 21.68
N ILE A 230 24.40 -25.51 22.06
CA ILE A 230 24.54 -26.12 23.38
C ILE A 230 25.99 -26.59 23.57
N ALA A 231 26.54 -27.37 22.64
CA ALA A 231 27.92 -27.84 22.71
C ALA A 231 28.96 -26.72 22.78
N LEU A 232 28.73 -25.60 22.05
CA LEU A 232 29.58 -24.42 22.13
C LEU A 232 29.50 -23.71 23.50
N SER A 233 28.31 -23.69 24.11
CA SER A 233 28.16 -23.12 25.45
C SER A 233 28.84 -23.98 26.52
N GLU A 234 28.69 -25.29 26.44
CA GLU A 234 29.37 -26.25 27.32
C GLU A 234 30.88 -26.18 27.16
N LYS A 235 31.37 -26.11 25.92
CA LYS A 235 32.81 -25.94 25.66
C LYS A 235 33.35 -24.66 26.32
N ARG A 236 32.67 -23.52 26.18
CA ARG A 236 33.09 -22.26 26.82
C ARG A 236 33.10 -22.35 28.33
N GLU A 237 32.16 -23.05 28.93
CA GLU A 237 32.11 -23.24 30.37
C GLU A 237 33.25 -24.14 30.84
N LEU A 238 33.54 -25.24 30.12
CA LEU A 238 34.68 -26.11 30.40
C LEU A 238 36.02 -25.39 30.24
N GLU A 239 36.16 -24.53 29.25
CA GLU A 239 37.35 -23.69 29.07
C GLU A 239 37.58 -22.74 30.27
N ARG A 240 36.50 -22.13 30.81
CA ARG A 240 36.58 -21.29 32.02
C ARG A 240 36.99 -22.09 33.28
N ILE A 241 36.39 -23.29 33.45
CA ILE A 241 36.71 -24.18 34.54
C ILE A 241 38.19 -24.59 34.46
N LEU A 242 38.63 -24.95 33.25
CA LEU A 242 40.04 -25.33 33.03
C LEU A 242 41.00 -24.20 33.35
N GLU A 243 40.74 -22.98 32.90
CA GLU A 243 41.54 -21.80 33.23
C GLU A 243 41.60 -21.53 34.75
N THR A 244 40.44 -21.74 35.42
CA THR A 244 40.38 -21.58 36.89
C THR A 244 41.24 -22.63 37.60
N LEU A 245 41.14 -23.91 37.20
CA LEU A 245 41.91 -25.01 37.74
C LEU A 245 43.40 -24.87 37.47
N GLU A 246 43.78 -24.40 36.27
CA GLU A 246 45.20 -24.11 35.97
C GLU A 246 45.76 -22.99 36.87
N ASN A 247 44.97 -21.96 37.07
CA ASN A 247 45.38 -20.86 38.00
C ASN A 247 45.50 -21.34 39.46
N GLU A 248 44.58 -22.20 39.91
CA GLU A 248 44.67 -22.83 41.25
C GLU A 248 45.87 -23.76 41.34
N TYR A 249 46.12 -24.56 40.33
CA TYR A 249 47.27 -25.47 40.28
C TYR A 249 48.59 -24.65 40.37
N LEU A 250 48.75 -23.61 39.61
CA LEU A 250 49.93 -22.73 39.67
C LEU A 250 50.10 -22.12 41.05
N LYS A 251 49.03 -21.69 41.71
CA LYS A 251 49.08 -21.16 43.09
C LYS A 251 49.52 -22.24 44.08
N GLN A 252 49.01 -23.46 43.96
CA GLN A 252 49.40 -24.58 44.80
C GLN A 252 50.90 -24.96 44.61
N GLN A 253 51.33 -25.00 43.35
CA GLN A 253 52.71 -25.27 43.01
C GLN A 253 53.65 -24.20 43.58
N ASP A 254 53.29 -22.94 43.52
CA ASP A 254 54.03 -21.83 44.11
C ASP A 254 54.09 -21.91 45.67
N GLN A 255 52.97 -22.31 46.25
CA GLN A 255 52.88 -22.55 47.70
C GLN A 255 53.75 -23.74 48.12
N GLU A 256 53.71 -24.88 47.39
CA GLU A 256 54.59 -26.02 47.64
C GLU A 256 56.07 -25.63 47.55
N HIS A 257 56.42 -24.87 46.53
CA HIS A 257 57.78 -24.39 46.37
C HIS A 257 58.24 -23.55 47.56
N ARG A 258 57.41 -22.57 48.00
CA ARG A 258 57.69 -21.72 49.19
C ARG A 258 57.83 -22.57 50.46
N LEU A 259 56.93 -23.52 50.66
CA LEU A 259 57.01 -24.41 51.80
C LEU A 259 58.23 -25.31 51.75
N SER A 260 58.61 -25.82 50.57
CA SER A 260 59.82 -26.56 50.36
C SER A 260 61.11 -25.75 50.68
N GLU A 261 61.13 -24.48 50.20
CA GLU A 261 62.23 -23.57 50.55
C GLU A 261 62.30 -23.29 52.04
N GLN A 262 61.14 -23.02 52.66
CA GLN A 262 61.06 -22.75 54.13
C GLN A 262 61.54 -23.98 54.91
N LYS A 263 61.07 -25.19 54.53
CA LYS A 263 61.55 -26.45 55.10
C LYS A 263 63.03 -26.60 54.99
N ASN A 264 63.60 -26.33 53.80
CA ASN A 264 65.03 -26.45 53.57
C ASN A 264 65.82 -25.41 54.40
N ARG A 265 65.32 -24.18 54.55
CA ARG A 265 65.94 -23.13 55.42
C ARG A 265 65.95 -23.61 56.89
N GLN A 266 64.78 -24.03 57.40
CA GLN A 266 64.66 -24.57 58.75
C GLN A 266 65.56 -25.78 58.96
N TYR A 267 65.66 -26.68 58.00
CA TYR A 267 66.54 -27.82 58.06
C TYR A 267 67.99 -27.42 58.14
N GLN A 268 68.45 -26.41 57.38
CA GLN A 268 69.78 -25.88 57.42
C GLN A 268 70.07 -25.20 58.80
N GLU A 269 69.10 -24.48 59.35
CA GLU A 269 69.21 -23.87 60.70
C GLU A 269 69.39 -24.98 61.78
N VAL A 270 68.60 -26.03 61.71
CA VAL A 270 68.71 -27.15 62.66
C VAL A 270 70.06 -27.83 62.50
N LEU A 271 70.54 -28.06 61.21
CA LEU A 271 71.86 -28.62 60.98
C LEU A 271 72.97 -27.76 61.59
N LYS A 272 72.87 -26.43 61.46
CA LYS A 272 73.85 -25.50 62.09
C LYS A 272 73.84 -25.55 63.65
N ALA A 273 72.64 -25.56 64.24
CA ALA A 273 72.42 -25.68 65.65
C ALA A 273 72.98 -27.00 66.22
N CYS A 274 72.77 -28.09 65.53
CA CYS A 274 73.25 -29.40 65.96
C CYS A 274 74.69 -29.75 65.64
N LYS A 275 75.43 -28.87 64.92
CA LYS A 275 76.82 -29.10 64.48
C LYS A 275 77.79 -29.40 65.60
N MET A 276 77.62 -28.79 66.76
CA MET A 276 78.48 -28.93 67.89
C MET A 276 78.01 -29.88 69.01
N LEU A 277 76.84 -30.52 68.79
CA LEU A 277 76.25 -31.40 69.77
C LEU A 277 76.58 -32.89 69.44
N PRO A 278 76.93 -33.69 70.41
CA PRO A 278 77.39 -35.09 70.20
C PRO A 278 76.23 -36.11 70.02
N TYR A 279 75.02 -35.63 69.76
CA TYR A 279 73.86 -36.53 69.64
C TYR A 279 73.52 -36.88 68.18
N SER A 280 72.86 -38.00 67.96
CA SER A 280 72.35 -38.35 66.65
C SER A 280 71.29 -37.31 66.23
N ARG A 281 71.21 -37.01 64.86
CA ARG A 281 70.34 -35.95 64.37
C ARG A 281 68.87 -36.46 64.15
N THR A 282 68.33 -36.96 65.25
CA THR A 282 66.92 -37.44 65.30
C THR A 282 66.16 -36.73 66.40
N VAL A 283 64.91 -36.46 66.23
CA VAL A 283 64.04 -35.80 67.19
C VAL A 283 64.10 -36.57 68.55
N ALA A 284 64.00 -37.88 68.49
CA ALA A 284 63.99 -38.72 69.67
C ALA A 284 65.30 -38.53 70.51
N ALA A 285 66.51 -38.46 69.84
CA ALA A 285 67.76 -38.29 70.54
C ALA A 285 67.89 -36.91 71.24
N TYR A 286 67.28 -35.88 70.61
CA TYR A 286 67.25 -34.56 71.25
C TYR A 286 66.22 -34.46 72.36
N GLU A 287 65.08 -35.11 72.25
CA GLU A 287 64.04 -35.20 73.30
C GLU A 287 64.60 -35.93 74.51
N GLU A 288 65.34 -37.07 74.28
CA GLU A 288 66.06 -37.80 75.36
C GLU A 288 67.13 -36.93 76.02
N ALA A 289 67.92 -36.19 75.22
CA ALA A 289 68.93 -35.33 75.72
C ALA A 289 68.36 -34.14 76.55
N CYS A 290 67.24 -33.55 76.06
CA CYS A 290 66.54 -32.51 76.81
C CYS A 290 65.95 -33.03 78.12
N GLY A 291 65.35 -34.20 78.09
CA GLY A 291 64.84 -34.88 79.29
C GLY A 291 65.96 -35.17 80.30
N ALA A 292 67.09 -35.67 79.81
CA ALA A 292 68.27 -35.89 80.68
C ALA A 292 68.85 -34.57 81.23
N ALA A 293 68.89 -33.49 80.45
CA ALA A 293 69.37 -32.17 80.91
C ALA A 293 68.39 -31.56 81.93
N GLU A 294 67.10 -31.70 81.79
CA GLU A 294 66.12 -31.27 82.80
C GLU A 294 66.25 -32.05 84.09
N GLU A 295 66.43 -33.35 83.97
CA GLU A 295 66.66 -34.19 85.17
C GLU A 295 67.89 -33.84 85.87
N TYR A 296 69.03 -33.68 85.11
CA TYR A 296 70.27 -33.17 85.67
C TYR A 296 70.09 -31.81 86.37
N GLY A 297 69.38 -30.89 85.74
CA GLY A 297 69.04 -29.56 86.32
C GLY A 297 68.32 -29.69 87.67
N ARG A 298 67.34 -30.59 87.76
CA ARG A 298 66.61 -30.85 88.96
C ARG A 298 67.50 -31.47 90.06
N ILE A 299 68.33 -32.44 89.69
CA ILE A 299 69.27 -33.09 90.64
C ILE A 299 70.33 -32.02 91.15
N TRP A 300 70.77 -31.21 90.23
CA TRP A 300 71.77 -30.13 90.57
C TRP A 300 71.10 -29.11 91.55
N GLN A 301 69.90 -28.67 91.28
CA GLN A 301 69.16 -27.75 92.18
C GLN A 301 68.93 -28.40 93.55
N SER A 302 68.57 -29.64 93.60
CA SER A 302 68.42 -30.37 94.89
C SER A 302 69.70 -30.50 95.63
N ALA A 303 70.81 -30.88 95.00
CA ALA A 303 72.17 -30.96 95.58
C ALA A 303 72.62 -29.58 96.07
N ARG A 304 72.33 -28.58 95.33
CA ARG A 304 72.65 -27.16 95.72
C ARG A 304 71.85 -26.75 97.00
N GLN A 305 70.61 -27.10 97.07
CA GLN A 305 69.76 -26.83 98.27
C GLN A 305 70.27 -27.59 99.43
N GLU A 306 70.61 -28.87 99.32
CA GLU A 306 71.22 -29.65 100.36
C GLU A 306 72.56 -29.10 100.86
N LEU A 307 73.45 -28.69 99.95
CA LEU A 307 74.70 -28.04 100.25
C LEU A 307 74.49 -26.72 101.03
N LEU A 308 73.52 -25.89 100.61
CA LEU A 308 73.16 -24.70 101.34
C LEU A 308 72.62 -24.99 102.76
N LEU A 309 71.78 -26.03 102.87
CA LEU A 309 71.34 -26.50 104.17
C LEU A 309 72.50 -27.00 105.05
N TYR A 310 73.38 -27.85 104.48
CA TYR A 310 74.58 -28.36 105.15
C TYR A 310 75.52 -27.19 105.66
N THR A 311 75.75 -26.19 104.76
CA THR A 311 76.57 -25.03 105.21
C THR A 311 75.88 -24.24 106.28
N ARG A 312 74.55 -24.08 106.20
CA ARG A 312 73.75 -23.39 107.25
C ARG A 312 73.79 -24.12 108.62
N VAL A 313 73.62 -25.44 108.56
CA VAL A 313 73.74 -26.25 109.76
C VAL A 313 75.18 -26.19 110.37
N ARG A 314 76.20 -26.22 109.58
CA ARG A 314 77.59 -26.11 109.98
C ARG A 314 77.94 -24.77 110.62
N PHE A 315 77.29 -23.68 110.15
CA PHE A 315 77.47 -22.34 110.81
C PHE A 315 76.63 -22.14 112.05
N CYS A 316 75.66 -23.01 112.35
CA CYS A 316 74.91 -22.94 113.56
C CYS A 316 75.56 -23.77 114.74
N HIS A 317 76.62 -24.57 114.49
CA HIS A 317 77.33 -25.38 115.41
C HIS A 317 78.73 -24.91 115.76
N THR A 318 79.15 -23.68 115.26
CA THR A 318 80.33 -22.93 115.74
C THR A 318 79.85 -21.71 116.51
#